data_8ae839f594a61acc426dadb1b3aabd66
#
_entry.id   8ae839f594a61acc426dadb1b3aabd66
#
_cell.length_a   1.000
_cell.length_b   1.000
_cell.length_c   1.000
_cell.angle_alpha   90.00
_cell.angle_beta   90.00
_cell.angle_gamma   90.00
#
_symmetry.space_group_name_H-M   'P 1'
#
loop_
_entity.id
_entity.type
_entity.pdbx_description
1 polymer ?
#
loop_
_entity_poly.entity_id
_entity_poly.type
_entity_poly.pdbx_seq_one_letter_code
_entity_poly.pdbx_strand_id
1 'polypeptide(L)'
;MTINSSFLASKLTKKPIIWSISGADCSGGAGIAADIKTGHSLKVEVCHLITANTVQNSKRVSSINPIEVKILAEQAQALRIDKPPAVIKIGLIVNGEQINWLVALLLSLKAQLPDLLVVYDPVGQASVGDCLTTLSTIELISLLPLVDVITPNVFEAKQLNALHEKRSNNDTLNMAENILLLGCNAVII
;
A
#
# COMPACT_ATOMS: atom_id res chain seq x y z
N MET A 1 -17.88 -15.70 45.89
CA MET A 1 -18.18 -15.01 44.60
C MET A 1 -17.05 -15.36 43.65
N THR A 2 -17.24 -16.38 42.82
CA THR A 2 -16.20 -16.89 41.91
C THR A 2 -16.28 -16.09 40.62
N ILE A 3 -15.29 -15.23 40.40
CA ILE A 3 -15.19 -14.45 39.14
C ILE A 3 -14.80 -15.42 38.04
N ASN A 4 -15.70 -15.59 37.06
CA ASN A 4 -15.52 -16.50 35.94
C ASN A 4 -14.36 -16.01 35.04
N SER A 5 -13.22 -16.64 35.12
CA SER A 5 -11.99 -16.31 34.38
C SER A 5 -12.16 -16.34 32.86
N SER A 6 -13.18 -17.04 32.35
CA SER A 6 -13.52 -17.10 30.92
C SER A 6 -14.09 -15.77 30.40
N PHE A 7 -14.70 -14.94 31.26
CA PHE A 7 -15.26 -13.63 30.85
C PHE A 7 -14.18 -12.54 30.68
N LEU A 8 -13.06 -12.69 31.38
CA LEU A 8 -11.91 -11.78 31.27
C LEU A 8 -11.03 -12.11 30.03
N ALA A 9 -10.99 -13.36 29.62
CA ALA A 9 -10.20 -13.79 28.45
C ALA A 9 -10.82 -13.34 27.11
N SER A 10 -12.14 -13.08 27.02
CA SER A 10 -12.83 -12.68 25.80
C SER A 10 -12.63 -11.19 25.42
N LYS A 11 -12.04 -10.39 26.28
CA LYS A 11 -11.69 -8.98 26.05
C LYS A 11 -10.21 -8.73 25.73
N LEU A 12 -9.46 -9.75 25.37
CA LEU A 12 -8.23 -9.53 24.62
C LEU A 12 -8.66 -8.95 23.26
N THR A 13 -8.60 -7.63 23.15
CA THR A 13 -8.91 -6.89 21.92
C THR A 13 -8.15 -7.54 20.78
N LYS A 14 -8.88 -8.15 19.85
CA LYS A 14 -8.30 -8.76 18.64
C LYS A 14 -7.46 -7.69 17.99
N LYS A 15 -6.16 -7.95 17.79
CA LYS A 15 -5.27 -6.98 17.16
C LYS A 15 -5.84 -6.60 15.80
N PRO A 16 -5.83 -5.32 15.42
CA PRO A 16 -6.22 -4.93 14.08
C PRO A 16 -5.29 -5.61 13.07
N ILE A 17 -5.86 -6.09 11.98
CA ILE A 17 -5.13 -6.76 10.91
C ILE A 17 -4.88 -5.75 9.80
N ILE A 18 -3.63 -5.63 9.40
CA ILE A 18 -3.20 -4.82 8.27
C ILE A 18 -2.74 -5.75 7.16
N TRP A 19 -3.22 -5.54 5.94
CA TRP A 19 -2.60 -6.15 4.77
C TRP A 19 -1.57 -5.19 4.19
N SER A 20 -0.33 -5.64 4.07
CA SER A 20 0.71 -4.95 3.32
C SER A 20 0.84 -5.58 1.94
N ILE A 21 0.56 -4.82 0.89
CA ILE A 21 0.67 -5.21 -0.51
C ILE A 21 1.84 -4.42 -1.09
N SER A 22 3.02 -5.02 -1.18
CA SER A 22 4.25 -4.30 -1.54
C SER A 22 5.35 -5.24 -2.01
N GLY A 23 6.45 -4.69 -2.51
CA GLY A 23 7.64 -5.44 -2.89
C GLY A 23 8.42 -5.96 -1.69
N ALA A 24 9.15 -7.03 -1.90
CA ALA A 24 10.11 -7.58 -0.94
C ALA A 24 11.51 -7.01 -1.22
N ASP A 25 11.98 -6.17 -0.29
CA ASP A 25 13.37 -5.73 -0.22
C ASP A 25 14.19 -6.77 0.51
N CYS A 26 15.07 -7.49 -0.21
CA CYS A 26 15.90 -8.53 0.39
C CYS A 26 16.94 -8.00 1.40
N SER A 27 17.24 -6.68 1.38
CA SER A 27 18.09 -6.04 2.40
C SER A 27 17.33 -5.74 3.71
N GLY A 28 16.00 -5.79 3.67
CA GLY A 28 15.15 -5.60 4.84
C GLY A 28 14.98 -4.14 5.29
N GLY A 29 15.36 -3.17 4.45
CA GLY A 29 15.30 -1.74 4.74
C GLY A 29 13.97 -1.09 4.34
N ALA A 30 13.23 -1.68 3.41
CA ALA A 30 11.99 -1.15 2.86
C ALA A 30 10.94 -2.25 2.61
N GLY A 31 9.82 -1.89 1.96
CA GLY A 31 8.78 -2.80 1.52
C GLY A 31 8.19 -3.64 2.65
N ILE A 32 7.81 -4.88 2.32
CA ILE A 32 7.18 -5.82 3.28
C ILE A 32 7.97 -5.98 4.58
N ALA A 33 9.29 -6.02 4.51
CA ALA A 33 10.12 -6.21 5.70
C ALA A 33 10.01 -5.03 6.67
N ALA A 34 9.99 -3.79 6.15
CA ALA A 34 9.79 -2.58 6.96
C ALA A 34 8.37 -2.53 7.52
N ASP A 35 7.36 -2.88 6.72
CA ASP A 35 5.95 -2.88 7.14
C ASP A 35 5.71 -3.88 8.29
N ILE A 36 6.27 -5.09 8.20
CA ILE A 36 6.17 -6.10 9.28
C ILE A 36 6.84 -5.61 10.56
N LYS A 37 8.05 -5.04 10.48
CA LYS A 37 8.77 -4.50 11.63
C LYS A 37 7.97 -3.38 12.31
N THR A 38 7.43 -2.46 11.51
CA THR A 38 6.61 -1.34 11.99
C THR A 38 5.34 -1.85 12.66
N GLY A 39 4.62 -2.76 12.00
CA GLY A 39 3.41 -3.36 12.55
C GLY A 39 3.67 -4.11 13.86
N HIS A 40 4.78 -4.84 13.95
CA HIS A 40 5.19 -5.50 15.20
C HIS A 40 5.40 -4.48 16.33
N SER A 41 6.10 -3.38 16.05
CA SER A 41 6.34 -2.31 17.03
C SER A 41 5.05 -1.64 17.49
N LEU A 42 4.07 -1.50 16.60
CA LEU A 42 2.75 -0.93 16.87
C LEU A 42 1.76 -1.96 17.44
N LYS A 43 2.18 -3.21 17.66
CA LYS A 43 1.35 -4.29 18.19
C LYS A 43 0.11 -4.62 17.33
N VAL A 44 0.19 -4.40 16.03
CA VAL A 44 -0.80 -4.82 15.04
C VAL A 44 -0.36 -6.12 14.36
N GLU A 45 -1.31 -6.87 13.79
CA GLU A 45 -1.01 -8.05 12.99
C GLU A 45 -0.84 -7.65 11.53
N VAL A 46 0.29 -8.03 10.90
CA VAL A 46 0.56 -7.74 9.49
C VAL A 46 0.49 -9.03 8.69
N CYS A 47 -0.48 -9.12 7.78
CA CYS A 47 -0.50 -10.08 6.68
C CYS A 47 0.10 -9.41 5.44
N HIS A 48 0.72 -10.18 4.54
CA HIS A 48 1.40 -9.57 3.41
C HIS A 48 1.12 -10.27 2.09
N LEU A 49 1.09 -9.48 1.00
CA LEU A 49 1.07 -9.92 -0.38
C LEU A 49 2.28 -9.29 -1.08
N ILE A 50 3.22 -10.12 -1.50
CA ILE A 50 4.45 -9.64 -2.13
C ILE A 50 4.19 -9.43 -3.62
N THR A 51 4.27 -8.18 -4.08
CA THR A 51 4.06 -7.81 -5.49
C THR A 51 5.28 -8.10 -6.37
N ALA A 52 6.46 -8.04 -5.80
CA ALA A 52 7.71 -8.38 -6.48
C ALA A 52 8.80 -8.80 -5.50
N ASN A 53 9.66 -9.70 -5.94
CA ASN A 53 10.94 -9.95 -5.30
C ASN A 53 12.00 -9.09 -5.98
N THR A 54 12.74 -8.28 -5.19
CA THR A 54 13.83 -7.47 -5.73
C THR A 54 15.18 -8.07 -5.41
N VAL A 55 16.12 -7.93 -6.33
CA VAL A 55 17.55 -8.17 -6.10
C VAL A 55 18.18 -6.81 -5.89
N GLN A 56 18.30 -6.40 -4.63
CA GLN A 56 18.78 -5.06 -4.28
C GLN A 56 19.65 -5.07 -3.02
N ASN A 57 20.40 -4.00 -2.87
CA ASN A 57 21.11 -3.66 -1.65
C ASN A 57 21.01 -2.13 -1.39
N SER A 58 21.69 -1.62 -0.36
CA SER A 58 21.65 -0.18 -0.01
C SER A 58 22.20 0.77 -1.10
N LYS A 59 22.77 0.25 -2.20
CA LYS A 59 23.42 1.05 -3.24
C LYS A 59 22.74 0.97 -4.60
N ARG A 60 22.02 -0.11 -4.89
CA ARG A 60 21.38 -0.31 -6.21
C ARG A 60 20.29 -1.38 -6.17
N VAL A 61 19.39 -1.29 -7.15
CA VAL A 61 18.46 -2.36 -7.52
C VAL A 61 18.99 -3.04 -8.79
N SER A 62 19.27 -4.34 -8.71
CA SER A 62 19.83 -5.11 -9.84
C SER A 62 18.74 -5.76 -10.70
N SER A 63 17.64 -6.20 -10.08
CA SER A 63 16.47 -6.71 -10.80
C SER A 63 15.21 -6.66 -9.95
N ILE A 64 14.07 -6.64 -10.65
CA ILE A 64 12.74 -6.68 -10.07
C ILE A 64 12.02 -7.85 -10.73
N ASN A 65 11.50 -8.76 -9.92
CA ASN A 65 10.82 -9.96 -10.38
C ASN A 65 9.36 -9.90 -9.90
N PRO A 66 8.41 -9.45 -10.76
CA PRO A 66 7.00 -9.35 -10.41
C PRO A 66 6.42 -10.72 -10.05
N ILE A 67 5.55 -10.76 -9.06
CA ILE A 67 4.74 -11.93 -8.75
C ILE A 67 3.49 -11.91 -9.64
N GLU A 68 3.15 -13.06 -10.19
CA GLU A 68 1.97 -13.24 -11.04
C GLU A 68 0.69 -12.87 -10.29
N VAL A 69 -0.21 -12.16 -10.97
CA VAL A 69 -1.50 -11.73 -10.41
C VAL A 69 -2.33 -12.91 -9.90
N LYS A 70 -2.23 -14.09 -10.56
CA LYS A 70 -2.91 -15.30 -10.11
C LYS A 70 -2.51 -15.67 -8.67
N ILE A 71 -1.22 -15.62 -8.35
CA ILE A 71 -0.72 -15.95 -7.00
C ILE A 71 -1.22 -14.92 -5.99
N LEU A 72 -1.15 -13.63 -6.33
CA LEU A 72 -1.66 -12.55 -5.47
C LEU A 72 -3.16 -12.70 -5.18
N ALA A 73 -3.94 -13.06 -6.20
CA ALA A 73 -5.38 -13.28 -6.06
C ALA A 73 -5.70 -14.47 -5.15
N GLU A 74 -4.98 -15.58 -5.30
CA GLU A 74 -5.15 -16.78 -4.45
C GLU A 74 -4.77 -16.48 -2.99
N GLN A 75 -3.67 -15.74 -2.76
CA GLN A 75 -3.26 -15.29 -1.42
C GLN A 75 -4.30 -14.34 -0.80
N ALA A 76 -4.77 -13.35 -1.56
CA ALA A 76 -5.80 -12.42 -1.08
C ALA A 76 -7.09 -13.15 -0.71
N GLN A 77 -7.50 -14.14 -1.51
CA GLN A 77 -8.68 -14.96 -1.23
C GLN A 77 -8.52 -15.79 0.06
N ALA A 78 -7.35 -16.38 0.28
CA ALA A 78 -7.05 -17.12 1.50
C ALA A 78 -7.10 -16.22 2.74
N LEU A 79 -6.46 -15.04 2.68
CA LEU A 79 -6.45 -14.07 3.76
C LEU A 79 -7.85 -13.51 4.06
N ARG A 80 -8.67 -13.28 3.02
CA ARG A 80 -10.03 -12.74 3.17
C ARG A 80 -10.92 -13.63 4.05
N ILE A 81 -10.72 -14.93 4.01
CA ILE A 81 -11.52 -15.92 4.76
C ILE A 81 -11.10 -15.91 6.24
N ASP A 82 -9.81 -15.85 6.52
CA ASP A 82 -9.25 -16.05 7.86
C ASP A 82 -8.84 -14.74 8.55
N LYS A 83 -8.28 -13.81 7.80
CA LYS A 83 -7.64 -12.58 8.27
C LYS A 83 -8.13 -11.34 7.51
N PRO A 84 -9.46 -11.03 7.51
CA PRO A 84 -9.95 -9.84 6.81
C PRO A 84 -9.29 -8.56 7.34
N PRO A 85 -8.87 -7.61 6.47
CA PRO A 85 -8.11 -6.45 6.86
C PRO A 85 -9.00 -5.35 7.45
N ALA A 86 -8.50 -4.64 8.47
CA ALA A 86 -9.02 -3.33 8.87
C ALA A 86 -8.36 -2.20 8.04
N VAL A 87 -7.11 -2.42 7.63
CA VAL A 87 -6.34 -1.47 6.82
C VAL A 87 -5.59 -2.23 5.73
N ILE A 88 -5.53 -1.66 4.53
CA ILE A 88 -4.61 -2.08 3.48
C ILE A 88 -3.57 -0.98 3.28
N LYS A 89 -2.28 -1.32 3.44
CA LYS A 89 -1.17 -0.48 2.99
C LYS A 89 -0.68 -1.01 1.65
N ILE A 90 -0.64 -0.13 0.67
CA ILE A 90 -0.11 -0.41 -0.67
C ILE A 90 1.23 0.30 -0.79
N GLY A 91 2.25 -0.42 -1.22
CA GLY A 91 3.55 0.13 -1.59
C GLY A 91 3.84 -0.13 -3.07
N LEU A 92 4.97 -0.77 -3.36
CA LEU A 92 5.40 -1.04 -4.74
C LEU A 92 4.39 -1.91 -5.49
N ILE A 93 3.89 -1.39 -6.61
CA ILE A 93 3.17 -2.12 -7.67
C ILE A 93 4.00 -1.99 -8.95
N VAL A 94 4.22 -3.10 -9.64
CA VAL A 94 5.22 -3.14 -10.72
C VAL A 94 4.65 -2.86 -12.10
N ASN A 95 3.43 -3.32 -12.38
CA ASN A 95 2.87 -3.29 -13.74
C ASN A 95 1.35 -3.11 -13.75
N GLY A 96 0.80 -2.84 -14.96
CA GLY A 96 -0.64 -2.59 -15.15
C GLY A 96 -1.54 -3.77 -14.80
N GLU A 97 -1.08 -5.03 -14.94
CA GLU A 97 -1.87 -6.20 -14.55
C GLU A 97 -2.12 -6.20 -13.03
N GLN A 98 -1.08 -5.87 -12.24
CA GLN A 98 -1.20 -5.77 -10.80
C GLN A 98 -2.10 -4.59 -10.38
N ILE A 99 -2.05 -3.44 -11.08
CA ILE A 99 -2.97 -2.31 -10.82
C ILE A 99 -4.41 -2.73 -11.08
N ASN A 100 -4.70 -3.35 -12.22
CA ASN A 100 -6.06 -3.78 -12.57
C ASN A 100 -6.62 -4.77 -11.55
N TRP A 101 -5.81 -5.74 -11.13
CA TRP A 101 -6.16 -6.68 -10.08
C TRP A 101 -6.42 -5.97 -8.75
N LEU A 102 -5.57 -5.03 -8.37
CA LEU A 102 -5.66 -4.31 -7.10
C LEU A 102 -6.93 -3.46 -7.05
N VAL A 103 -7.27 -2.75 -8.11
CA VAL A 103 -8.52 -1.99 -8.24
C VAL A 103 -9.72 -2.91 -8.03
N ALA A 104 -9.76 -4.05 -8.70
CA ALA A 104 -10.86 -5.03 -8.55
C ALA A 104 -10.93 -5.58 -7.11
N LEU A 105 -9.78 -5.88 -6.49
CA LEU A 105 -9.69 -6.34 -5.11
C LEU A 105 -10.24 -5.30 -4.14
N LEU A 106 -9.82 -4.04 -4.26
CA LEU A 106 -10.25 -2.95 -3.37
C LEU A 106 -11.75 -2.66 -3.50
N LEU A 107 -12.29 -2.63 -4.73
CA LEU A 107 -13.73 -2.47 -4.96
C LEU A 107 -14.52 -3.58 -4.25
N SER A 108 -14.08 -4.83 -4.40
CA SER A 108 -14.72 -5.98 -3.75
C SER A 108 -14.63 -5.93 -2.24
N LEU A 109 -13.48 -5.54 -1.68
CA LEU A 109 -13.27 -5.47 -0.23
C LEU A 109 -14.03 -4.30 0.39
N LYS A 110 -13.99 -3.09 -0.18
CA LYS A 110 -14.74 -1.93 0.32
C LYS A 110 -16.25 -2.16 0.31
N ALA A 111 -16.78 -2.92 -0.66
CA ALA A 111 -18.20 -3.32 -0.67
C ALA A 111 -18.60 -4.23 0.49
N GLN A 112 -17.67 -5.02 1.05
CA GLN A 112 -17.91 -5.97 2.14
C GLN A 112 -17.47 -5.45 3.51
N LEU A 113 -16.49 -4.57 3.53
CA LEU A 113 -15.86 -3.98 4.70
C LEU A 113 -15.97 -2.45 4.58
N PRO A 114 -17.12 -1.84 4.96
CA PRO A 114 -17.35 -0.41 4.76
C PRO A 114 -16.34 0.49 5.50
N ASP A 115 -15.78 0.00 6.61
CA ASP A 115 -14.80 0.72 7.42
C ASP A 115 -13.34 0.46 7.00
N LEU A 116 -13.12 -0.25 5.88
CA LEU A 116 -11.78 -0.54 5.36
C LEU A 116 -11.07 0.75 4.96
N LEU A 117 -9.90 0.99 5.56
CA LEU A 117 -9.02 2.09 5.19
C LEU A 117 -7.93 1.62 4.23
N VAL A 118 -7.61 2.43 3.25
CA VAL A 118 -6.56 2.17 2.25
C VAL A 118 -5.53 3.29 2.29
N VAL A 119 -4.29 2.92 2.60
CA VAL A 119 -3.13 3.82 2.59
C VAL A 119 -2.24 3.44 1.41
N TYR A 120 -1.91 4.41 0.56
CA TYR A 120 -1.05 4.19 -0.60
C TYR A 120 0.23 5.02 -0.51
N ASP A 121 1.35 4.33 -0.52
CA ASP A 121 2.70 4.87 -0.61
C ASP A 121 3.17 4.65 -2.06
N PRO A 122 3.15 5.69 -2.93
CA PRO A 122 3.30 5.52 -4.38
C PRO A 122 4.76 5.31 -4.81
N VAL A 123 5.39 4.28 -4.27
CA VAL A 123 6.81 3.96 -4.52
C VAL A 123 7.05 3.67 -6.00
N GLY A 124 7.63 4.65 -6.70
CA GLY A 124 8.04 4.51 -8.11
C GLY A 124 9.54 4.32 -8.29
N GLN A 125 10.34 4.77 -7.32
CA GLN A 125 11.80 4.69 -7.34
C GLN A 125 12.35 4.18 -6.00
N ALA A 126 13.47 3.45 -6.07
CA ALA A 126 14.24 3.12 -4.87
C ALA A 126 14.90 4.38 -4.30
N SER A 127 15.27 4.37 -3.02
CA SER A 127 16.00 5.47 -2.37
C SER A 127 17.31 5.83 -3.06
N VAL A 128 17.87 4.91 -3.85
CA VAL A 128 19.08 5.11 -4.66
C VAL A 128 18.80 5.65 -6.07
N GLY A 129 17.51 5.93 -6.41
CA GLY A 129 17.10 6.53 -7.69
C GLY A 129 16.75 5.53 -8.80
N ASP A 130 16.92 4.22 -8.60
CA ASP A 130 16.55 3.21 -9.58
C ASP A 130 15.04 3.09 -9.72
N CYS A 131 14.54 2.97 -10.97
CA CYS A 131 13.12 2.80 -11.25
C CYS A 131 12.64 1.40 -10.80
N LEU A 132 11.57 1.35 -10.04
CA LEU A 132 11.02 0.10 -9.48
C LEU A 132 9.76 -0.38 -10.18
N THR A 133 9.16 0.44 -11.04
CA THR A 133 7.89 0.13 -11.70
C THR A 133 7.95 0.48 -13.17
N THR A 134 7.18 -0.23 -13.99
CA THR A 134 6.94 0.13 -15.40
C THR A 134 5.68 0.97 -15.57
N LEU A 135 4.98 1.26 -14.45
CA LEU A 135 3.73 2.02 -14.46
C LEU A 135 3.98 3.48 -14.83
N SER A 136 3.15 3.98 -15.72
CA SER A 136 2.99 5.41 -15.92
C SER A 136 2.16 6.02 -14.77
N THR A 137 2.36 7.31 -14.53
CA THR A 137 1.55 8.05 -13.55
C THR A 137 0.05 7.99 -13.87
N ILE A 138 -0.33 7.90 -15.15
CA ILE A 138 -1.73 7.78 -15.59
C ILE A 138 -2.37 6.47 -15.10
N GLU A 139 -1.64 5.35 -15.11
CA GLU A 139 -2.15 4.07 -14.63
C GLU A 139 -2.45 4.10 -13.14
N LEU A 140 -1.71 4.89 -12.36
CA LEU A 140 -1.93 5.06 -10.93
C LEU A 140 -3.22 5.82 -10.60
N ILE A 141 -3.72 6.69 -11.51
CA ILE A 141 -4.95 7.48 -11.28
C ILE A 141 -6.15 6.58 -11.01
N SER A 142 -6.24 5.42 -11.67
CA SER A 142 -7.36 4.50 -11.48
C SER A 142 -7.50 3.98 -10.04
N LEU A 143 -6.41 4.01 -9.27
CA LEU A 143 -6.36 3.56 -7.88
C LEU A 143 -6.79 4.66 -6.91
N LEU A 144 -6.50 5.94 -7.20
CA LEU A 144 -6.63 7.04 -6.26
C LEU A 144 -8.04 7.24 -5.69
N PRO A 145 -9.15 7.07 -6.43
CA PRO A 145 -10.49 7.16 -5.86
C PRO A 145 -10.83 6.09 -4.80
N LEU A 146 -9.99 5.05 -4.70
CA LEU A 146 -10.14 3.95 -3.72
C LEU A 146 -9.22 4.12 -2.51
N VAL A 147 -8.36 5.15 -2.53
CA VAL A 147 -7.34 5.43 -1.51
C VAL A 147 -7.86 6.46 -0.51
N ASP A 148 -7.77 6.14 0.77
CA ASP A 148 -8.15 7.07 1.84
C ASP A 148 -7.00 8.03 2.18
N VAL A 149 -5.74 7.54 2.19
CA VAL A 149 -4.56 8.36 2.44
C VAL A 149 -3.47 7.99 1.44
N ILE A 150 -2.91 8.98 0.75
CA ILE A 150 -1.71 8.83 -0.07
C ILE A 150 -0.52 9.54 0.58
N THR A 151 0.67 8.92 0.55
CA THR A 151 1.87 9.44 1.22
C THR A 151 3.05 9.62 0.26
N PRO A 152 2.91 10.44 -0.80
CA PRO A 152 3.98 10.65 -1.76
C PRO A 152 5.13 11.45 -1.13
N ASN A 153 6.38 11.09 -1.42
CA ASN A 153 7.48 12.02 -1.20
C ASN A 153 7.40 13.20 -2.18
N VAL A 154 8.23 14.24 -1.98
CA VAL A 154 8.18 15.46 -2.82
C VAL A 154 8.39 15.17 -4.32
N PHE A 155 9.21 14.18 -4.67
CA PHE A 155 9.45 13.81 -6.06
C PHE A 155 8.22 13.15 -6.69
N GLU A 156 7.61 12.20 -6.00
CA GLU A 156 6.39 11.52 -6.40
C GLU A 156 5.20 12.49 -6.47
N ALA A 157 5.11 13.41 -5.50
CA ALA A 157 4.10 14.46 -5.51
C ALA A 157 4.23 15.37 -6.75
N LYS A 158 5.44 15.72 -7.17
CA LYS A 158 5.67 16.45 -8.42
C LYS A 158 5.24 15.69 -9.65
N GLN A 159 5.47 14.38 -9.70
CA GLN A 159 5.04 13.54 -10.82
C GLN A 159 3.51 13.47 -10.90
N LEU A 160 2.83 13.28 -9.76
CA LEU A 160 1.37 13.30 -9.70
C LEU A 160 0.79 14.67 -10.05
N ASN A 161 1.40 15.74 -9.57
CA ASN A 161 1.00 17.12 -9.87
C ASN A 161 1.11 17.47 -11.36
N ALA A 162 2.08 16.91 -12.08
CA ALA A 162 2.26 17.12 -13.52
C ALA A 162 1.09 16.64 -14.39
N LEU A 163 0.18 15.82 -13.84
CA LEU A 163 -1.04 15.40 -14.52
C LEU A 163 -2.11 16.52 -14.58
N HIS A 164 -1.96 17.57 -13.79
CA HIS A 164 -2.79 18.77 -13.84
C HIS A 164 -2.12 19.87 -14.66
N GLU A 165 -2.43 19.99 -15.94
CA GLU A 165 -1.81 20.90 -16.93
C GLU A 165 -1.88 22.40 -16.57
N LYS A 166 -2.62 22.84 -15.56
CA LYS A 166 -2.97 24.23 -15.33
C LYS A 166 -2.30 24.94 -14.14
N ARG A 167 -1.51 24.26 -13.31
CA ARG A 167 -0.93 24.90 -12.12
C ARG A 167 0.55 24.51 -11.95
N SER A 168 1.44 25.33 -12.51
CA SER A 168 2.89 25.15 -12.43
C SER A 168 3.53 25.57 -11.09
N ASN A 169 2.75 25.76 -10.03
CA ASN A 169 3.30 26.10 -8.74
C ASN A 169 3.73 24.83 -7.99
N ASN A 170 5.05 24.70 -7.74
CA ASN A 170 5.66 23.57 -7.04
C ASN A 170 5.60 23.73 -5.50
N ASP A 171 4.72 24.61 -5.00
CA ASP A 171 4.46 24.66 -3.57
C ASP A 171 3.77 23.40 -3.09
N THR A 172 4.23 22.87 -1.96
CA THR A 172 3.77 21.59 -1.40
C THR A 172 2.26 21.57 -1.16
N LEU A 173 1.69 22.68 -0.72
CA LEU A 173 0.24 22.80 -0.48
C LEU A 173 -0.53 22.67 -1.80
N ASN A 174 -0.11 23.37 -2.86
CA ASN A 174 -0.75 23.28 -4.18
C ASN A 174 -0.63 21.85 -4.77
N MET A 175 0.51 21.18 -4.56
CA MET A 175 0.67 19.78 -4.99
C MET A 175 -0.32 18.88 -4.26
N ALA A 176 -0.46 19.03 -2.94
CA ALA A 176 -1.41 18.25 -2.15
C ALA A 176 -2.87 18.48 -2.60
N GLU A 177 -3.27 19.73 -2.83
CA GLU A 177 -4.60 20.07 -3.36
C GLU A 177 -4.87 19.44 -4.72
N ASN A 178 -3.90 19.48 -5.64
CA ASN A 178 -4.04 18.87 -6.95
C ASN A 178 -4.13 17.33 -6.89
N ILE A 179 -3.40 16.70 -5.97
CA ILE A 179 -3.46 15.25 -5.75
C ILE A 179 -4.83 14.86 -5.17
N LEU A 180 -5.41 15.65 -4.26
CA LEU A 180 -6.77 15.43 -3.75
C LEU A 180 -7.81 15.44 -4.88
N LEU A 181 -7.64 16.30 -5.89
CA LEU A 181 -8.54 16.33 -7.06
C LEU A 181 -8.48 15.05 -7.90
N LEU A 182 -7.46 14.21 -7.75
CA LEU A 182 -7.38 12.90 -8.38
C LEU A 182 -8.25 11.83 -7.68
N GLY A 183 -8.86 12.16 -6.53
CA GLY A 183 -9.92 11.36 -5.91
C GLY A 183 -9.60 10.71 -4.58
N CYS A 184 -8.37 10.82 -4.04
CA CYS A 184 -8.05 10.35 -2.70
C CYS A 184 -8.61 11.29 -1.62
N ASN A 185 -8.78 10.78 -0.39
CA ASN A 185 -9.41 11.55 0.70
C ASN A 185 -8.42 12.43 1.48
N ALA A 186 -7.14 12.02 1.56
CA ALA A 186 -6.10 12.75 2.27
C ALA A 186 -4.73 12.57 1.61
N VAL A 187 -3.86 13.58 1.73
CA VAL A 187 -2.49 13.59 1.20
C VAL A 187 -1.52 13.99 2.31
N ILE A 188 -0.42 13.26 2.44
CA ILE A 188 0.71 13.58 3.33
C ILE A 188 1.97 13.62 2.45
N ILE A 189 2.59 14.79 2.30
CA ILE A 189 3.83 14.98 1.53
C ILE A 189 5.00 15.22 2.47
#